data_882e82c08238588a4ff4081edaab4029
#
_entry.id   882e82c08238588a4ff4081edaab4029
#
_cell.length_a   1.000
_cell.length_b   1.000
_cell.length_c   1.000
_cell.angle_alpha   90.00
_cell.angle_beta   90.00
_cell.angle_gamma   90.00
#
_symmetry.space_group_name_H-M   'P 1'
#
loop_
_entity.id
_entity.type
_entity.pdbx_description
1 polymer ?
#
loop_
_entity_poly.entity_id
_entity_poly.type
_entity_poly.pdbx_seq_one_letter_code
_entity_poly.pdbx_strand_id
1 'polypeptide(L)'
;MIITFCGHSQVIFTDEEKTVLRNILVDEINKNPTSKFYLGGYGDFDGLCLRTLRELKHDFPTIEILFITPYLDKNYSKLELAKYYYDDVIFPPIESVPRKFAILKRNEWMVEQ
;
A
#
# COMPACT_ATOMS: atom_id res chain seq x y z
N MET A 1 -12.36 -2.99 7.31
CA MET A 1 -11.09 -2.76 8.01
C MET A 1 -10.06 -2.17 7.09
N ILE A 2 -9.32 -1.20 7.57
CA ILE A 2 -8.26 -0.55 6.81
C ILE A 2 -6.92 -0.97 7.41
N ILE A 3 -6.02 -1.47 6.57
CA ILE A 3 -4.69 -1.90 6.97
C ILE A 3 -3.66 -1.06 6.24
N THR A 4 -2.72 -0.50 6.99
CA THR A 4 -1.69 0.40 6.50
C THR A 4 -0.32 -0.23 6.69
N PHE A 5 0.56 -0.04 5.71
CA PHE A 5 1.93 -0.56 5.74
C PHE A 5 2.93 0.59 5.78
N CYS A 6 3.87 0.51 6.71
CA CYS A 6 5.01 1.41 6.79
C CYS A 6 6.26 0.58 7.03
N GLY A 7 7.29 0.77 6.23
CA GLY A 7 8.52 0.01 6.35
C GLY A 7 9.72 0.73 5.74
N HIS A 8 10.87 0.08 5.79
CA HIS A 8 12.11 0.64 5.26
C HIS A 8 12.09 0.68 3.74
N SER A 9 12.71 1.72 3.17
CA SER A 9 12.78 1.91 1.73
C SER A 9 13.74 0.94 1.02
N GLN A 10 14.76 0.46 1.72
CA GLN A 10 15.75 -0.47 1.18
C GLN A 10 15.96 -1.63 2.16
N VAL A 11 15.37 -2.77 1.85
CA VAL A 11 15.46 -3.97 2.70
C VAL A 11 15.48 -5.21 1.81
N ILE A 12 16.32 -6.17 2.17
CA ILE A 12 16.31 -7.50 1.56
C ILE A 12 15.53 -8.42 2.49
N PHE A 13 14.51 -9.08 1.94
CA PHE A 13 13.66 -9.98 2.71
C PHE A 13 14.03 -11.43 2.42
N THR A 14 14.12 -12.22 3.49
CA THR A 14 14.30 -13.69 3.37
C THR A 14 12.99 -14.34 2.95
N ASP A 15 13.07 -15.57 2.45
CA ASP A 15 11.88 -16.34 2.09
C ASP A 15 11.00 -16.61 3.32
N GLU A 16 11.61 -16.80 4.49
CA GLU A 16 10.88 -16.96 5.75
C GLU A 16 10.09 -15.71 6.10
N GLU A 17 10.70 -14.52 5.96
CA GLU A 17 10.03 -13.25 6.22
C GLU A 17 8.86 -13.02 5.26
N LYS A 18 9.04 -13.35 3.99
CA LYS A 18 7.96 -13.28 2.99
C LYS A 18 6.80 -14.20 3.34
N THR A 19 7.10 -15.41 3.80
CA THR A 19 6.09 -16.38 4.22
C THR A 19 5.32 -15.89 5.45
N VAL A 20 6.02 -15.31 6.43
CA VAL A 20 5.40 -14.74 7.63
C VAL A 20 4.45 -13.60 7.24
N LEU A 21 4.87 -12.70 6.37
CA LEU A 21 4.02 -11.61 5.87
C LEU A 21 2.76 -12.16 5.20
N ARG A 22 2.92 -13.13 4.31
CA ARG A 22 1.79 -13.75 3.62
C ARG A 22 0.80 -14.36 4.61
N ASN A 23 1.29 -15.08 5.60
CA ASN A 23 0.45 -15.73 6.61
C ASN A 23 -0.32 -14.71 7.46
N ILE A 24 0.32 -13.61 7.82
CA ILE A 24 -0.33 -12.52 8.56
C ILE A 24 -1.46 -11.92 7.72
N LEU A 25 -1.20 -11.66 6.43
CA LEU A 25 -2.20 -11.08 5.53
C LEU A 25 -3.37 -12.04 5.30
N VAL A 26 -3.11 -13.31 5.09
CA VAL A 26 -4.17 -14.32 4.94
C VAL A 26 -5.05 -14.38 6.19
N ASP A 27 -4.45 -14.35 7.37
CA ASP A 27 -5.16 -14.37 8.64
C ASP A 27 -6.10 -13.16 8.77
N GLU A 28 -5.61 -11.97 8.45
CA GLU A 28 -6.41 -10.75 8.47
C GLU A 28 -7.54 -10.77 7.44
N ILE A 29 -7.28 -11.25 6.24
CA ILE A 29 -8.29 -11.34 5.20
C ILE A 29 -9.41 -12.34 5.60
N ASN A 30 -9.04 -13.45 6.21
CA ASN A 30 -10.03 -14.41 6.70
C ASN A 30 -10.94 -13.84 7.80
N LYS A 31 -10.38 -12.97 8.65
CA LYS A 31 -11.17 -12.27 9.67
C LYS A 31 -12.03 -11.16 9.08
N ASN A 32 -11.53 -10.47 8.05
CA ASN A 32 -12.16 -9.31 7.43
C ASN A 32 -12.02 -9.39 5.90
N PRO A 33 -12.91 -10.14 5.21
CA PRO A 33 -12.78 -10.37 3.76
C PRO A 33 -12.93 -9.12 2.90
N THR A 34 -13.44 -8.02 3.46
CA THR A 34 -13.60 -6.75 2.76
C THR A 34 -12.54 -5.73 3.18
N SER A 35 -11.40 -6.19 3.70
CA SER A 35 -10.31 -5.32 4.13
C SER A 35 -9.78 -4.46 2.98
N LYS A 36 -9.40 -3.24 3.34
CA LYS A 36 -8.74 -2.28 2.45
C LYS A 36 -7.29 -2.15 2.87
N PHE A 37 -6.37 -2.28 1.92
CA PHE A 37 -4.94 -2.20 2.16
C PHE A 37 -4.39 -0.92 1.56
N TYR A 38 -3.89 -0.03 2.41
CA TYR A 38 -3.32 1.26 2.02
C TYR A 38 -1.81 1.12 1.86
N LEU A 39 -1.32 1.37 0.65
CA LEU A 39 0.10 1.29 0.32
C LEU A 39 0.61 2.62 -0.19
N GLY A 40 1.80 3.00 0.26
CA GLY A 40 2.43 4.25 -0.17
C GLY A 40 3.17 4.17 -1.50
N GLY A 41 3.39 2.96 -2.02
CA GLY A 41 4.11 2.76 -3.27
C GLY A 41 5.58 3.15 -3.22
N TYR A 42 6.19 3.16 -2.05
CA TYR A 42 7.56 3.63 -1.86
C TYR A 42 8.39 2.61 -1.10
N GLY A 43 9.48 2.18 -1.74
CA GLY A 43 10.45 1.29 -1.12
C GLY A 43 10.12 -0.19 -1.24
N ASP A 44 11.06 -1.01 -0.76
CA ASP A 44 11.04 -2.46 -0.97
C ASP A 44 9.93 -3.16 -0.17
N PHE A 45 9.62 -2.66 1.02
CA PHE A 45 8.57 -3.23 1.85
C PHE A 45 7.19 -3.04 1.21
N ASP A 46 6.88 -1.83 0.74
CA ASP A 46 5.62 -1.57 0.04
C ASP A 46 5.51 -2.42 -1.23
N GLY A 47 6.61 -2.56 -1.97
CA GLY A 47 6.66 -3.40 -3.16
C GLY A 47 6.36 -4.87 -2.85
N LEU A 48 6.93 -5.40 -1.76
CA LEU A 48 6.65 -6.76 -1.32
C LEU A 48 5.20 -6.93 -0.91
N CYS A 49 4.64 -5.99 -0.15
CA CYS A 49 3.24 -6.01 0.24
C CYS A 49 2.31 -6.00 -0.98
N LEU A 50 2.59 -5.16 -1.95
CA LEU A 50 1.79 -5.08 -3.18
C LEU A 50 1.80 -6.41 -3.94
N ARG A 51 2.98 -6.99 -4.17
CA ARG A 51 3.09 -8.28 -4.88
C ARG A 51 2.33 -9.38 -4.15
N THR A 52 2.49 -9.46 -2.83
CA THR A 52 1.82 -10.47 -2.01
C THR A 52 0.30 -10.30 -2.06
N LEU A 53 -0.19 -9.09 -1.91
CA LEU A 53 -1.63 -8.80 -1.94
C LEU A 53 -2.24 -9.07 -3.31
N ARG A 54 -1.53 -8.78 -4.39
CA ARG A 54 -2.02 -9.07 -5.74
C ARG A 54 -2.16 -10.57 -5.98
N GLU A 55 -1.24 -11.37 -5.49
CA GLU A 55 -1.37 -12.83 -5.52
C GLU A 55 -2.57 -13.30 -4.70
N LEU A 56 -2.72 -12.77 -3.49
CA LEU A 56 -3.82 -13.13 -2.60
C LEU A 56 -5.18 -12.72 -3.16
N LYS A 57 -5.24 -11.67 -3.95
CA LYS A 57 -6.51 -11.21 -4.53
C LYS A 57 -7.14 -12.23 -5.47
N HIS A 58 -6.36 -13.12 -6.07
CA HIS A 58 -6.90 -14.22 -6.86
C HIS A 58 -7.77 -15.16 -6.01
N ASP A 59 -7.37 -15.40 -4.78
CA ASP A 59 -8.12 -16.26 -3.84
C ASP A 59 -9.13 -15.48 -3.00
N PHE A 60 -8.89 -14.17 -2.82
CA PHE A 60 -9.71 -13.29 -1.98
C PHE A 60 -10.12 -12.03 -2.77
N PRO A 61 -11.02 -12.14 -3.75
CA PRO A 61 -11.33 -11.03 -4.66
C PRO A 61 -12.07 -9.86 -4.01
N THR A 62 -12.50 -9.99 -2.77
CA THR A 62 -13.23 -8.93 -2.06
C THR A 62 -12.32 -7.91 -1.37
N ILE A 63 -11.01 -8.16 -1.30
CA ILE A 63 -10.07 -7.17 -0.76
C ILE A 63 -9.84 -6.04 -1.76
N GLU A 64 -9.49 -4.86 -1.23
CA GLU A 64 -9.12 -3.70 -2.04
C GLU A 64 -7.68 -3.29 -1.74
N ILE A 65 -6.91 -3.03 -2.78
CA ILE A 65 -5.53 -2.56 -2.69
C ILE A 65 -5.52 -1.13 -3.20
N LEU A 66 -5.16 -0.18 -2.33
CA LEU A 66 -5.28 1.24 -2.60
C LEU A 66 -3.91 1.92 -2.53
N PHE A 67 -3.60 2.70 -3.55
CA PHE A 67 -2.38 3.49 -3.60
C PHE A 67 -2.64 4.86 -2.99
N ILE A 68 -1.87 5.20 -1.95
CA ILE A 68 -1.97 6.50 -1.29
C ILE A 68 -0.76 7.32 -1.70
N THR A 69 -0.96 8.28 -2.57
CA THR A 69 0.14 9.12 -3.07
C THR A 69 0.11 10.50 -2.41
N PRO A 70 1.28 11.01 -1.98
CA PRO A 70 1.36 12.37 -1.42
C PRO A 70 1.37 13.45 -2.49
N TYR A 71 1.49 13.06 -3.76
CA TYR A 71 1.65 14.00 -4.85
C TYR A 71 0.43 14.00 -5.76
N LEU A 72 -0.17 15.18 -5.98
CA LEU A 72 -1.03 15.46 -7.12
C LEU A 72 -0.10 15.52 -8.34
N ASP A 73 0.15 14.37 -8.93
CA ASP A 73 1.29 14.27 -9.79
C ASP A 73 1.05 14.76 -11.20
N LYS A 74 2.00 15.55 -11.66
CA LYS A 74 2.18 15.91 -13.05
C LYS A 74 2.68 14.72 -13.89
N ASN A 75 2.94 13.59 -13.27
CA ASN A 75 3.48 12.40 -13.94
C ASN A 75 2.37 11.38 -14.20
N TYR A 76 1.64 11.61 -15.27
CA TYR A 76 0.54 10.75 -15.72
C TYR A 76 0.90 9.28 -15.85
N SER A 77 2.13 8.97 -16.26
CA SER A 77 2.56 7.60 -16.45
C SER A 77 2.60 6.81 -15.14
N LYS A 78 3.01 7.43 -14.03
CA LYS A 78 2.98 6.78 -12.71
C LYS A 78 1.56 6.52 -12.22
N LEU A 79 0.66 7.47 -12.45
CA LEU A 79 -0.74 7.32 -12.06
C LEU A 79 -1.45 6.24 -12.88
N GLU A 80 -1.17 6.16 -14.17
CA GLU A 80 -1.73 5.11 -15.03
C GLU A 80 -1.20 3.74 -14.64
N LEU A 81 0.09 3.61 -14.34
CA LEU A 81 0.67 2.37 -13.83
C LEU A 81 0.05 2.00 -12.47
N ALA A 82 -0.14 2.98 -11.59
CA ALA A 82 -0.80 2.74 -10.32
C ALA A 82 -2.21 2.20 -10.48
N LYS A 83 -3.00 2.74 -11.40
CA LYS A 83 -4.34 2.25 -11.70
C LYS A 83 -4.33 0.82 -12.23
N TYR A 84 -3.24 0.39 -12.86
CA TYR A 84 -3.09 -0.98 -13.34
C TYR A 84 -2.82 -1.97 -12.21
N TYR A 85 -2.02 -1.57 -11.21
CA TYR A 85 -1.60 -2.44 -10.11
C TYR A 85 -2.45 -2.35 -8.86
N TYR A 86 -3.18 -1.23 -8.69
CA TYR A 86 -4.01 -0.96 -7.53
C TYR A 86 -5.47 -0.84 -7.94
N ASP A 87 -6.38 -1.11 -7.02
CA ASP A 87 -7.81 -0.97 -7.28
C ASP A 87 -8.23 0.50 -7.37
N ASP A 88 -7.57 1.39 -6.63
CA ASP A 88 -7.81 2.83 -6.68
C ASP A 88 -6.60 3.61 -6.18
N VAL A 89 -6.63 4.91 -6.40
CA VAL A 89 -5.60 5.85 -5.98
C VAL A 89 -6.24 6.93 -5.12
N ILE A 90 -5.67 7.18 -3.95
CA ILE A 90 -6.17 8.20 -3.02
C ILE A 90 -5.12 9.28 -2.84
N PHE A 91 -5.58 10.54 -2.94
CA PHE A 91 -4.77 11.72 -2.61
C PHE A 91 -5.23 12.23 -1.24
N PRO A 92 -4.43 12.03 -0.16
CA PRO A 92 -4.81 12.57 1.15
C PRO A 92 -4.76 14.10 1.12
N PRO A 93 -5.50 14.78 2.02
CA PRO A 93 -5.56 16.25 2.04
C PRO A 93 -4.31 16.88 2.66
N ILE A 94 -3.18 16.74 1.97
CA ILE A 94 -1.87 17.23 2.43
C ILE A 94 -1.18 18.13 1.40
N GLU A 95 -1.94 18.72 0.46
CA GLU A 95 -1.40 19.52 -0.66
C GLU A 95 -0.63 20.76 -0.18
N SER A 96 -0.99 21.30 0.98
CA SER A 96 -0.31 22.46 1.55
C SER A 96 1.04 22.13 2.20
N VAL A 97 1.38 20.86 2.34
CA VAL A 97 2.62 20.43 2.97
C VAL A 97 3.79 20.57 1.99
N PRO A 98 4.94 21.14 2.42
CA PRO A 98 6.12 21.17 1.58
C PRO A 98 6.50 19.78 1.08
N ARG A 99 6.94 19.69 -0.18
CA ARG A 99 7.19 18.41 -0.86
C ARG A 99 8.14 17.50 -0.08
N LYS A 100 9.15 18.06 0.57
CA LYS A 100 10.12 17.29 1.37
C LYS A 100 9.51 16.58 2.58
N PHE A 101 8.33 17.02 3.04
CA PHE A 101 7.62 16.40 4.16
C PHE A 101 6.40 15.58 3.72
N ALA A 102 6.13 15.54 2.41
CA ALA A 102 4.90 14.95 1.90
C ALA A 102 4.78 13.45 2.21
N ILE A 103 5.87 12.70 2.09
CA ILE A 103 5.88 11.26 2.38
C ILE A 103 5.58 11.02 3.86
N LEU A 104 6.21 11.77 4.75
CA LEU A 104 5.97 11.66 6.19
C LEU A 104 4.51 11.97 6.53
N LYS A 105 3.96 13.05 6.00
CA LYS A 105 2.57 13.44 6.25
C LYS A 105 1.58 12.44 5.65
N ARG A 106 1.88 11.88 4.49
CA ARG A 106 1.08 10.78 3.93
C ARG A 106 1.04 9.58 4.88
N ASN A 107 2.20 9.19 5.42
CA ASN A 107 2.28 8.08 6.36
C ASN A 107 1.48 8.36 7.64
N GLU A 108 1.56 9.57 8.18
CA GLU A 108 0.74 9.99 9.31
C GLU A 108 -0.74 9.89 9.00
N TRP A 109 -1.15 10.40 7.83
CA TRP A 109 -2.55 10.33 7.39
C TRP A 109 -3.03 8.88 7.28
N MET A 110 -2.23 7.99 6.70
CA MET A 110 -2.58 6.57 6.57
C MET A 110 -2.80 5.91 7.93
N VAL A 111 -1.96 6.23 8.91
CA VAL A 111 -2.06 5.66 10.27
C VAL A 111 -3.33 6.15 10.98
N GLU A 112 -3.78 7.37 10.70
CA GLU A 112 -4.98 7.96 11.29
C GLU A 112 -6.30 7.36 10.76
N GLN A 113 -6.24 6.60 9.68
CA GLN A 113 -7.43 5.96 9.10
C GLN A 113 -7.71 4.63 9.76
#